data_1340f4f63cfb1d69759e02486c3e9000
#
_entry.id   1340f4f63cfb1d69759e02486c3e9000
#
_cell.length_a   1.000
_cell.length_b   1.000
_cell.length_c   1.000
_cell.angle_alpha   90.00
_cell.angle_beta   90.00
_cell.angle_gamma   90.00
#
_symmetry.space_group_name_H-M   'P 1'
#
loop_
_entity.id
_entity.type
_entity.pdbx_description
1 polymer ?
#
loop_
_entity_poly.entity_id
_entity_poly.type
_entity_poly.pdbx_seq_one_letter_code
_entity_poly.pdbx_strand_id
1 'polypeptide(L)'
;VGSEMCIRDRYDTLSVKIKKLIGVDLIDLMNMVKPSFITTQLSVVIAIKAIPGFNPKQQLDGWFQTEAQKQGKKVTALETIDSQINMLFDSQSLQRQAEQLLATVNHLEDMEQQARKMTEAYMAQDLKKLEAAMNKKFGTAVDALPEEEDALIYNRNRKWAESMPNIMNSQPTLFAVGCGHLMGKRGILNLLKRQGYSVTPVK
;
A
#
# COMPACT_ATOMS: atom_id res chain seq x y z
N VAL A 1 5.24 -29.26 22.21
CA VAL A 1 4.89 -28.57 23.48
C VAL A 1 5.54 -27.17 23.53
N GLY A 2 6.78 -26.99 23.07
CA GLY A 2 7.46 -25.68 23.11
C GLY A 2 6.99 -24.66 22.08
N SER A 3 6.50 -25.08 20.91
CA SER A 3 6.08 -24.18 19.83
C SER A 3 4.70 -23.55 20.07
N GLU A 4 3.77 -24.29 20.66
CA GLU A 4 2.41 -23.78 20.94
C GLU A 4 2.39 -22.75 22.07
N MET A 5 3.20 -22.94 23.10
CA MET A 5 3.34 -22.00 24.21
C MET A 5 3.96 -20.68 23.73
N CYS A 6 4.96 -20.74 22.84
CA CYS A 6 5.61 -19.56 22.27
C CYS A 6 4.67 -18.76 21.33
N ILE A 7 3.74 -19.41 20.65
CA ILE A 7 2.72 -18.77 19.81
C ILE A 7 1.68 -18.07 20.69
N ARG A 8 1.26 -18.69 21.76
CA ARG A 8 0.24 -18.15 22.69
C ARG A 8 0.74 -16.91 23.42
N ASP A 9 1.97 -16.94 23.95
CA ASP A 9 2.58 -15.77 24.62
C ASP A 9 2.74 -14.56 23.67
N ARG A 10 3.11 -14.83 22.40
CA ARG A 10 3.17 -13.79 21.36
C ARG A 10 1.80 -13.22 21.04
N TYR A 11 0.79 -14.06 21.05
CA TYR A 11 -0.60 -13.70 20.79
C TYR A 11 -1.17 -12.81 21.88
N ASP A 12 -0.95 -13.16 23.15
CA ASP A 12 -1.42 -12.37 24.30
C ASP A 12 -0.76 -10.98 24.32
N THR A 13 0.55 -10.93 24.07
CA THR A 13 1.28 -9.66 23.96
C THR A 13 0.75 -8.80 22.82
N LEU A 14 0.46 -9.39 21.67
CA LEU A 14 -0.08 -8.72 20.49
C LEU A 14 -1.48 -8.17 20.78
N SER A 15 -2.34 -8.97 21.41
CA SER A 15 -3.71 -8.60 21.78
C SER A 15 -3.74 -7.38 22.68
N VAL A 16 -2.93 -7.36 23.74
CA VAL A 16 -2.83 -6.23 24.65
C VAL A 16 -2.38 -4.95 23.92
N LYS A 17 -1.37 -5.03 23.05
CA LYS A 17 -0.87 -3.90 22.28
C LYS A 17 -1.94 -3.37 21.30
N ILE A 18 -2.60 -4.26 20.57
CA ILE A 18 -3.64 -3.87 19.60
C ILE A 18 -4.86 -3.27 20.30
N LYS A 19 -5.32 -3.87 21.41
CA LYS A 19 -6.40 -3.31 22.21
C LYS A 19 -6.11 -1.88 22.67
N LYS A 20 -4.87 -1.62 23.08
CA LYS A 20 -4.42 -0.26 23.44
C LYS A 20 -4.43 0.70 22.24
N LEU A 21 -4.18 0.22 21.03
CA LEU A 21 -4.05 1.03 19.82
C LEU A 21 -5.39 1.36 19.17
N ILE A 22 -6.27 0.38 19.05
CA ILE A 22 -7.53 0.48 18.29
C ILE A 22 -8.78 0.27 19.14
N GLY A 23 -8.63 -0.04 20.44
CA GLY A 23 -9.76 -0.20 21.37
C GLY A 23 -10.53 -1.52 21.25
N VAL A 24 -10.12 -2.42 20.34
CA VAL A 24 -10.81 -3.69 20.06
C VAL A 24 -9.94 -4.86 20.53
N ASP A 25 -10.59 -5.91 21.06
CA ASP A 25 -9.90 -7.12 21.43
C ASP A 25 -9.47 -7.90 20.17
N LEU A 26 -8.18 -8.23 20.10
CA LEU A 26 -7.63 -8.92 18.94
C LEU A 26 -8.17 -10.33 18.78
N ILE A 27 -8.48 -11.00 19.90
CA ILE A 27 -8.96 -12.39 19.92
C ILE A 27 -10.26 -12.50 19.15
N ASP A 28 -11.21 -11.59 19.43
CA ASP A 28 -12.50 -11.56 18.75
C ASP A 28 -12.32 -11.24 17.28
N LEU A 29 -11.40 -10.33 16.96
CA LEU A 29 -11.17 -9.89 15.59
C LEU A 29 -10.44 -10.94 14.74
N MET A 30 -9.40 -11.61 15.29
CA MET A 30 -8.61 -12.62 14.54
C MET A 30 -9.38 -13.91 14.25
N ASN A 31 -10.43 -14.20 14.99
CA ASN A 31 -11.33 -15.31 14.67
C ASN A 31 -12.22 -15.02 13.46
N MET A 32 -12.33 -13.75 13.06
CA MET A 32 -13.22 -13.29 11.99
C MET A 32 -12.49 -12.84 10.73
N VAL A 33 -11.24 -12.37 10.85
CA VAL A 33 -10.49 -11.77 9.74
C VAL A 33 -9.05 -12.23 9.67
N LYS A 34 -8.44 -12.16 8.48
CA LYS A 34 -7.04 -12.48 8.25
C LYS A 34 -6.11 -11.46 8.91
N PRO A 35 -4.87 -11.85 9.32
CA PRO A 35 -3.92 -10.91 9.92
C PRO A 35 -3.56 -9.73 9.02
N SER A 36 -3.51 -9.92 7.69
CA SER A 36 -3.26 -8.84 6.73
C SER A 36 -4.35 -7.76 6.75
N PHE A 37 -5.60 -8.11 7.03
CA PHE A 37 -6.66 -7.13 7.21
C PHE A 37 -6.37 -6.23 8.43
N ILE A 38 -5.94 -6.80 9.54
CA ILE A 38 -5.58 -6.06 10.75
C ILE A 38 -4.37 -5.16 10.47
N THR A 39 -3.34 -5.66 9.77
CA THR A 39 -2.17 -4.87 9.36
C THR A 39 -2.59 -3.68 8.50
N THR A 40 -3.54 -3.86 7.59
CA THR A 40 -4.08 -2.76 6.77
C THR A 40 -4.78 -1.71 7.64
N GLN A 41 -5.59 -2.11 8.62
CA GLN A 41 -6.22 -1.16 9.54
C GLN A 41 -5.19 -0.41 10.40
N LEU A 42 -4.14 -1.08 10.87
CA LEU A 42 -3.04 -0.44 11.60
C LEU A 42 -2.31 0.60 10.72
N SER A 43 -2.16 0.36 9.43
CA SER A 43 -1.57 1.33 8.50
C SER A 43 -2.40 2.62 8.43
N VAL A 44 -3.72 2.53 8.49
CA VAL A 44 -4.60 3.70 8.58
C VAL A 44 -4.40 4.45 9.91
N VAL A 45 -4.29 3.72 11.03
CA VAL A 45 -4.02 4.32 12.35
C VAL A 45 -2.67 5.03 12.36
N ILE A 46 -1.64 4.42 11.78
CA ILE A 46 -0.31 5.00 11.60
C ILE A 46 -0.42 6.30 10.78
N ALA A 47 -1.14 6.30 9.67
CA ALA A 47 -1.34 7.48 8.84
C ALA A 47 -2.05 8.60 9.59
N ILE A 48 -3.11 8.31 10.36
CA ILE A 48 -3.82 9.29 11.19
C ILE A 48 -2.87 9.96 12.20
N LYS A 49 -1.97 9.19 12.82
CA LYS A 49 -1.01 9.71 13.79
C LYS A 49 0.16 10.46 13.14
N ALA A 50 0.62 9.96 11.99
CA ALA A 50 1.81 10.45 11.33
C ALA A 50 1.56 11.70 10.49
N ILE A 51 0.36 11.84 9.90
CA ILE A 51 0.07 12.84 8.88
C ILE A 51 -0.97 13.83 9.41
N PRO A 52 -0.58 15.08 9.72
CA PRO A 52 -1.52 16.10 10.18
C PRO A 52 -2.66 16.31 9.16
N GLY A 53 -3.91 16.26 9.63
CA GLY A 53 -5.09 16.46 8.78
C GLY A 53 -5.45 15.27 7.89
N PHE A 54 -4.78 14.13 8.02
CA PHE A 54 -5.16 12.93 7.27
C PHE A 54 -6.59 12.50 7.59
N ASN A 55 -7.39 12.37 6.54
CA ASN A 55 -8.77 11.90 6.63
C ASN A 55 -8.98 10.67 5.74
N PRO A 56 -9.14 9.47 6.31
CA PRO A 56 -9.27 8.24 5.52
C PRO A 56 -10.55 8.20 4.66
N LYS A 57 -11.51 9.10 4.90
CA LYS A 57 -12.73 9.22 4.09
C LYS A 57 -12.55 10.12 2.86
N GLN A 58 -11.45 10.86 2.77
CA GLN A 58 -11.12 11.76 1.66
C GLN A 58 -10.00 11.14 0.83
N GLN A 59 -10.37 10.24 -0.08
CA GLN A 59 -9.42 9.58 -0.97
C GLN A 59 -9.34 10.33 -2.30
N LEU A 60 -8.12 10.62 -2.75
CA LEU A 60 -7.87 11.40 -3.97
C LEU A 60 -8.38 10.68 -5.23
N ASP A 61 -8.17 9.38 -5.33
CA ASP A 61 -8.68 8.54 -6.41
C ASP A 61 -10.20 8.50 -6.46
N GLY A 62 -10.89 8.39 -5.32
CA GLY A 62 -12.34 8.51 -5.21
C GLY A 62 -12.86 9.89 -5.64
N TRP A 63 -12.11 10.94 -5.31
CA TRP A 63 -12.43 12.29 -5.78
C TRP A 63 -12.34 12.41 -7.30
N PHE A 64 -11.27 11.94 -7.93
CA PHE A 64 -11.14 11.94 -9.40
C PHE A 64 -12.24 11.14 -10.09
N GLN A 65 -12.63 9.98 -9.54
CA GLN A 65 -13.73 9.19 -10.08
C GLN A 65 -15.05 9.97 -10.03
N THR A 66 -15.35 10.60 -8.89
CA THR A 66 -16.56 11.40 -8.69
C THR A 66 -16.60 12.59 -9.67
N GLU A 67 -15.50 13.32 -9.82
CA GLU A 67 -15.42 14.45 -10.75
C GLU A 67 -15.54 14.03 -12.21
N ALA A 68 -14.95 12.90 -12.58
CA ALA A 68 -15.11 12.35 -13.93
C ALA A 68 -16.57 11.99 -14.22
N GLN A 69 -17.25 11.35 -13.29
CA GLN A 69 -18.67 10.98 -13.40
C GLN A 69 -19.58 12.21 -13.53
N LYS A 70 -19.36 13.26 -12.71
CA LYS A 70 -20.10 14.53 -12.81
C LYS A 70 -19.96 15.20 -14.18
N GLN A 71 -18.81 15.01 -14.82
CA GLN A 71 -18.52 15.55 -16.16
C GLN A 71 -18.94 14.60 -17.30
N GLY A 72 -19.63 13.51 -17.02
CA GLY A 72 -20.02 12.50 -18.01
C GLY A 72 -18.85 11.74 -18.64
N LYS A 73 -17.65 11.78 -18.01
CA LYS A 73 -16.48 11.08 -18.52
C LYS A 73 -16.50 9.62 -18.10
N LYS A 74 -16.04 8.75 -19.00
CA LYS A 74 -15.92 7.31 -18.70
C LYS A 74 -14.83 7.07 -17.66
N VAL A 75 -15.16 6.30 -16.64
CA VAL A 75 -14.21 5.77 -15.64
C VAL A 75 -13.99 4.29 -15.91
N THR A 76 -12.73 3.86 -15.97
CA THR A 76 -12.36 2.46 -16.20
C THR A 76 -11.27 2.08 -15.21
N ALA A 77 -11.40 0.92 -14.59
CA ALA A 77 -10.39 0.39 -13.69
C ALA A 77 -9.24 -0.26 -14.48
N LEU A 78 -8.01 -0.12 -13.98
CA LEU A 78 -6.82 -0.80 -14.52
C LEU A 78 -6.73 -2.26 -14.08
N GLU A 79 -7.48 -2.64 -13.05
CA GLU A 79 -7.56 -4.00 -12.51
C GLU A 79 -8.91 -4.24 -11.83
N THR A 80 -9.25 -5.50 -11.56
CA THR A 80 -10.49 -5.87 -10.89
C THR A 80 -10.37 -5.80 -9.38
N ILE A 81 -11.51 -5.63 -8.69
CA ILE A 81 -11.58 -5.68 -7.22
C ILE A 81 -11.08 -7.04 -6.71
N ASP A 82 -11.46 -8.14 -7.35
CA ASP A 82 -11.02 -9.49 -6.97
C ASP A 82 -9.49 -9.62 -7.03
N SER A 83 -8.86 -9.04 -8.06
CA SER A 83 -7.40 -9.00 -8.17
C SER A 83 -6.76 -8.25 -7.01
N GLN A 84 -7.35 -7.13 -6.57
CA GLN A 84 -6.84 -6.36 -5.42
C GLN A 84 -7.05 -7.12 -4.11
N ILE A 85 -8.21 -7.73 -3.89
CA ILE A 85 -8.50 -8.53 -2.70
C ILE A 85 -7.52 -9.69 -2.60
N ASN A 86 -7.35 -10.46 -3.69
CA ASN A 86 -6.39 -11.57 -3.72
C ASN A 86 -4.97 -11.10 -3.38
N MET A 87 -4.52 -10.00 -3.97
CA MET A 87 -3.19 -9.48 -3.73
C MET A 87 -3.00 -9.05 -2.26
N LEU A 88 -3.97 -8.37 -1.67
CA LEU A 88 -3.86 -7.82 -0.32
C LEU A 88 -4.05 -8.87 0.79
N PHE A 89 -4.86 -9.89 0.55
CA PHE A 89 -5.33 -10.78 1.61
C PHE A 89 -5.08 -12.26 1.36
N ASP A 90 -4.78 -12.68 0.12
CA ASP A 90 -4.66 -14.09 -0.26
C ASP A 90 -3.30 -14.45 -0.88
N SER A 91 -2.46 -13.48 -1.23
CA SER A 91 -1.16 -13.73 -1.88
C SER A 91 -0.09 -14.29 -0.93
N GLN A 92 -0.29 -14.20 0.38
CA GLN A 92 0.65 -14.64 1.41
C GLN A 92 0.05 -15.72 2.29
N SER A 93 0.90 -16.62 2.83
CA SER A 93 0.46 -17.57 3.85
C SER A 93 -0.02 -16.87 5.12
N LEU A 94 -0.95 -17.47 5.86
CA LEU A 94 -1.43 -16.93 7.14
C LEU A 94 -0.28 -16.75 8.15
N GLN A 95 0.71 -17.65 8.13
CA GLN A 95 1.90 -17.52 8.96
C GLN A 95 2.67 -16.23 8.63
N ARG A 96 2.94 -15.96 7.34
CA ARG A 96 3.65 -14.75 6.90
C ARG A 96 2.88 -13.49 7.30
N GLN A 97 1.55 -13.49 7.10
CA GLN A 97 0.69 -12.39 7.52
C GLN A 97 0.75 -12.13 9.03
N ALA A 98 0.79 -13.20 9.86
CA ALA A 98 0.91 -13.08 11.31
C ALA A 98 2.28 -12.55 11.73
N GLU A 99 3.36 -12.98 11.09
CA GLU A 99 4.71 -12.47 11.31
C GLU A 99 4.81 -10.96 10.97
N GLN A 100 4.21 -10.53 9.86
CA GLN A 100 4.15 -9.13 9.47
C GLN A 100 3.32 -8.30 10.46
N LEU A 101 2.18 -8.79 10.91
CA LEU A 101 1.35 -8.12 11.91
C LEU A 101 2.13 -7.92 13.21
N LEU A 102 2.78 -8.96 13.71
CA LEU A 102 3.60 -8.89 14.92
C LEU A 102 4.74 -7.87 14.78
N ALA A 103 5.45 -7.92 13.66
CA ALA A 103 6.53 -6.98 13.38
C ALA A 103 6.01 -5.54 13.27
N THR A 104 4.88 -5.31 12.60
CA THR A 104 4.23 -3.99 12.50
C THR A 104 3.92 -3.41 13.89
N VAL A 105 3.31 -4.21 14.78
CA VAL A 105 2.97 -3.76 16.14
C VAL A 105 4.20 -3.47 16.98
N ASN A 106 5.30 -4.21 16.78
CA ASN A 106 6.55 -3.98 17.50
C ASN A 106 7.34 -2.77 16.99
N HIS A 107 7.10 -2.31 15.76
CA HIS A 107 7.82 -1.22 15.11
C HIS A 107 6.93 -0.01 14.76
N LEU A 108 5.85 0.20 15.51
CA LEU A 108 4.88 1.28 15.21
C LEU A 108 5.50 2.67 15.13
N GLU A 109 6.40 3.01 16.07
CA GLU A 109 7.06 4.32 16.08
C GLU A 109 7.96 4.52 14.85
N ASP A 110 8.69 3.47 14.46
CA ASP A 110 9.51 3.49 13.25
C ASP A 110 8.65 3.68 12.00
N MET A 111 7.49 3.02 11.96
CA MET A 111 6.54 3.13 10.86
C MET A 111 5.86 4.50 10.82
N GLU A 112 5.54 5.09 11.96
CA GLU A 112 5.04 6.48 12.03
C GLU A 112 6.09 7.47 11.50
N GLN A 113 7.36 7.33 11.91
CA GLN A 113 8.44 8.17 11.40
C GLN A 113 8.64 8.00 9.89
N GLN A 114 8.53 6.77 9.40
CA GLN A 114 8.63 6.47 7.98
C GLN A 114 7.48 7.10 7.20
N ALA A 115 6.26 6.99 7.69
CA ALA A 115 5.08 7.63 7.09
C ALA A 115 5.24 9.16 7.01
N ARG A 116 5.79 9.81 8.05
CA ARG A 116 6.11 11.25 8.02
C ARG A 116 7.10 11.59 6.93
N LYS A 117 8.23 10.87 6.84
CA LYS A 117 9.26 11.09 5.81
C LYS A 117 8.73 10.91 4.40
N MET A 118 7.90 9.90 4.19
CA MET A 118 7.24 9.68 2.90
C MET A 118 6.30 10.83 2.54
N THR A 119 5.51 11.30 3.52
CA THR A 119 4.60 12.43 3.32
C THR A 119 5.35 13.72 3.03
N GLU A 120 6.42 14.02 3.77
CA GLU A 120 7.27 15.19 3.51
C GLU A 120 7.87 15.17 2.10
N ALA A 121 8.39 14.02 1.67
CA ALA A 121 8.94 13.85 0.31
C ALA A 121 7.84 13.99 -0.76
N TYR A 122 6.65 13.45 -0.51
CA TYR A 122 5.50 13.58 -1.40
C TYR A 122 5.04 15.03 -1.54
N MET A 123 4.87 15.74 -0.42
CA MET A 123 4.46 17.16 -0.41
C MET A 123 5.52 18.07 -1.03
N ALA A 124 6.80 17.73 -0.90
CA ALA A 124 7.89 18.43 -1.56
C ALA A 124 8.03 18.06 -3.06
N GLN A 125 7.20 17.15 -3.59
CA GLN A 125 7.27 16.63 -4.97
C GLN A 125 8.66 16.04 -5.32
N ASP A 126 9.37 15.53 -4.32
CA ASP A 126 10.72 14.95 -4.46
C ASP A 126 10.62 13.44 -4.65
N LEU A 127 10.51 13.01 -5.90
CA LEU A 127 10.40 11.59 -6.24
C LEU A 127 11.63 10.76 -5.79
N LYS A 128 12.83 11.36 -5.75
CA LYS A 128 14.03 10.63 -5.32
C LYS A 128 14.01 10.36 -3.82
N LYS A 129 13.64 11.36 -3.02
CA LYS A 129 13.48 11.18 -1.56
C LYS A 129 12.34 10.21 -1.26
N LEU A 130 11.24 10.31 -2.01
CA LEU A 130 10.10 9.41 -1.84
C LEU A 130 10.49 7.96 -2.16
N GLU A 131 11.21 7.71 -3.26
CA GLU A 131 11.73 6.39 -3.62
C GLU A 131 12.69 5.85 -2.56
N ALA A 132 13.62 6.67 -2.07
CA ALA A 132 14.53 6.29 -1.00
C ALA A 132 13.80 5.96 0.30
N ALA A 133 12.77 6.74 0.66
CA ALA A 133 11.95 6.47 1.83
C ALA A 133 11.16 5.17 1.67
N MET A 134 10.54 4.92 0.51
CA MET A 134 9.79 3.68 0.26
C MET A 134 10.67 2.43 0.27
N ASN A 135 11.91 2.55 -0.19
CA ASN A 135 12.86 1.43 -0.26
C ASN A 135 13.63 1.19 1.06
N LYS A 136 13.37 1.99 2.10
CA LYS A 136 14.01 1.79 3.40
C LYS A 136 13.60 0.43 3.97
N LYS A 137 14.59 -0.37 4.36
CA LYS A 137 14.38 -1.66 5.04
C LYS A 137 14.57 -1.50 6.55
N PHE A 138 13.77 -2.24 7.30
CA PHE A 138 13.82 -2.30 8.76
C PHE A 138 14.61 -3.50 9.28
N GLY A 139 14.91 -4.47 8.41
CA GLY A 139 15.58 -5.73 8.78
C GLY A 139 14.68 -6.68 9.57
N THR A 140 13.38 -6.55 9.42
CA THR A 140 12.37 -7.35 10.14
C THR A 140 11.31 -7.89 9.17
N ALA A 141 10.34 -8.65 9.68
CA ALA A 141 9.23 -9.17 8.89
C ALA A 141 8.28 -8.08 8.33
N VAL A 142 8.43 -6.82 8.73
CA VAL A 142 7.74 -5.67 8.10
C VAL A 142 8.18 -5.50 6.64
N ASP A 143 9.45 -5.81 6.35
CA ASP A 143 9.98 -5.67 5.01
C ASP A 143 9.32 -6.67 4.07
N ALA A 144 8.83 -6.18 2.94
CA ALA A 144 8.33 -7.05 1.90
C ALA A 144 9.48 -7.89 1.30
N LEU A 145 9.18 -9.15 1.02
CA LEU A 145 10.05 -10.02 0.24
C LEU A 145 10.02 -9.58 -1.24
N PRO A 146 11.04 -9.92 -2.04
CA PRO A 146 11.08 -9.54 -3.45
C PRO A 146 9.83 -9.96 -4.25
N GLU A 147 9.32 -11.16 -4.02
CA GLU A 147 8.10 -11.66 -4.64
C GLU A 147 6.84 -10.91 -4.18
N GLU A 148 6.80 -10.44 -2.94
CA GLU A 148 5.71 -9.62 -2.40
C GLU A 148 5.74 -8.21 -3.02
N GLU A 149 6.92 -7.60 -3.15
CA GLU A 149 7.10 -6.33 -3.88
C GLU A 149 6.70 -6.47 -5.35
N ASP A 150 7.09 -7.58 -5.99
CA ASP A 150 6.72 -7.87 -7.36
C ASP A 150 5.20 -7.99 -7.53
N ALA A 151 4.52 -8.68 -6.63
CA ALA A 151 3.08 -8.81 -6.66
C ALA A 151 2.36 -7.48 -6.41
N LEU A 152 2.83 -6.71 -5.42
CA LEU A 152 2.18 -5.48 -4.98
C LEU A 152 2.38 -4.33 -5.98
N ILE A 153 3.56 -4.21 -6.60
CA ILE A 153 3.93 -3.05 -7.40
C ILE A 153 4.29 -3.43 -8.84
N TYR A 154 5.31 -4.26 -9.03
CA TYR A 154 5.96 -4.32 -10.34
C TYR A 154 5.24 -5.18 -11.37
N ASN A 155 4.58 -6.26 -10.98
CA ASN A 155 3.75 -7.04 -11.88
C ASN A 155 2.51 -6.26 -12.34
N ARG A 156 1.95 -5.43 -11.45
CA ARG A 156 0.85 -4.53 -11.76
C ARG A 156 1.31 -3.44 -12.72
N ASN A 157 2.45 -2.79 -12.44
CA ASN A 157 3.04 -1.79 -13.33
C ASN A 157 3.21 -2.31 -14.76
N ARG A 158 3.73 -3.53 -14.90
CA ARG A 158 3.92 -4.14 -16.22
C ARG A 158 2.59 -4.33 -16.95
N LYS A 159 1.61 -4.94 -16.30
CA LYS A 159 0.27 -5.16 -16.87
C LYS A 159 -0.41 -3.83 -17.27
N TRP A 160 -0.30 -2.83 -16.41
CA TRP A 160 -0.89 -1.52 -16.70
C TRP A 160 -0.16 -0.82 -17.85
N ALA A 161 1.16 -0.80 -17.86
CA ALA A 161 1.93 -0.22 -18.97
C ALA A 161 1.69 -0.93 -20.31
N GLU A 162 1.36 -2.21 -20.32
CA GLU A 162 0.95 -2.96 -21.53
C GLU A 162 -0.44 -2.53 -22.02
N SER A 163 -1.37 -2.20 -21.13
CA SER A 163 -2.75 -1.82 -21.49
C SER A 163 -2.92 -0.32 -21.77
N MET A 164 -2.14 0.55 -21.14
CA MET A 164 -2.25 2.02 -21.26
C MET A 164 -2.17 2.55 -22.70
N PRO A 165 -1.28 2.06 -23.59
CA PRO A 165 -1.23 2.50 -24.97
C PRO A 165 -2.56 2.39 -25.72
N ASN A 166 -3.28 1.29 -25.58
CA ASN A 166 -4.57 1.07 -26.22
C ASN A 166 -5.62 2.09 -25.73
N ILE A 167 -5.56 2.46 -24.45
CA ILE A 167 -6.45 3.43 -23.86
C ILE A 167 -6.08 4.84 -24.36
N MET A 168 -4.80 5.22 -24.32
CA MET A 168 -4.31 6.54 -24.76
C MET A 168 -4.53 6.80 -26.23
N ASN A 169 -4.44 5.77 -27.08
CA ASN A 169 -4.67 5.89 -28.52
C ASN A 169 -6.14 6.16 -28.86
N SER A 170 -7.07 5.82 -27.97
CA SER A 170 -8.51 6.05 -28.21
C SER A 170 -8.96 7.44 -27.82
N GLN A 171 -8.39 8.02 -26.78
CA GLN A 171 -8.75 9.36 -26.26
C GLN A 171 -7.76 9.86 -25.21
N PRO A 172 -7.66 11.21 -25.01
CA PRO A 172 -6.93 11.76 -23.87
C PRO A 172 -7.46 11.20 -22.56
N THR A 173 -6.55 10.64 -21.74
CA THR A 173 -6.92 9.90 -20.53
C THR A 173 -6.06 10.32 -19.35
N LEU A 174 -6.69 10.55 -18.18
CA LEU A 174 -6.01 10.67 -16.90
C LEU A 174 -5.90 9.28 -16.24
N PHE A 175 -4.68 8.87 -15.90
CA PHE A 175 -4.43 7.68 -15.09
C PHE A 175 -4.11 8.10 -13.67
N ALA A 176 -4.98 7.77 -12.72
CA ALA A 176 -4.75 7.99 -11.30
C ALA A 176 -4.23 6.69 -10.67
N VAL A 177 -2.97 6.71 -10.24
CA VAL A 177 -2.31 5.57 -9.60
C VAL A 177 -1.52 6.04 -8.38
N GLY A 178 -1.33 5.16 -7.40
CA GLY A 178 -0.51 5.47 -6.24
C GLY A 178 0.92 5.85 -6.65
N CYS A 179 1.50 6.86 -5.97
CA CYS A 179 2.83 7.41 -6.31
C CYS A 179 3.95 6.35 -6.32
N GLY A 180 3.83 5.29 -5.52
CA GLY A 180 4.77 4.16 -5.52
C GLY A 180 4.86 3.42 -6.85
N HIS A 181 3.82 3.48 -7.68
CA HIS A 181 3.83 2.88 -9.01
C HIS A 181 4.59 3.70 -10.05
N LEU A 182 4.87 4.98 -9.78
CA LEU A 182 5.46 5.90 -10.76
C LEU A 182 6.97 5.76 -10.86
N MET A 183 7.64 5.44 -9.74
CA MET A 183 9.09 5.62 -9.54
C MET A 183 9.92 4.39 -9.93
N GLY A 184 11.22 4.62 -10.08
CA GLY A 184 12.22 3.58 -10.28
C GLY A 184 12.26 2.99 -11.69
N LYS A 185 13.20 2.09 -11.92
CA LYS A 185 13.40 1.44 -13.24
C LYS A 185 12.20 0.61 -13.71
N ARG A 186 11.41 0.11 -12.77
CA ARG A 186 10.21 -0.74 -12.98
C ARG A 186 8.91 0.06 -12.74
N GLY A 187 9.02 1.39 -12.54
CA GLY A 187 7.89 2.30 -12.41
C GLY A 187 7.24 2.60 -13.76
N ILE A 188 5.95 2.95 -13.72
CA ILE A 188 5.13 3.21 -14.93
C ILE A 188 5.76 4.28 -15.83
N LEU A 189 6.31 5.37 -15.24
CA LEU A 189 6.93 6.43 -16.02
C LEU A 189 8.09 5.92 -16.88
N ASN A 190 8.94 5.06 -16.33
CA ASN A 190 10.06 4.48 -17.07
C ASN A 190 9.61 3.37 -18.03
N LEU A 191 8.58 2.60 -17.70
CA LEU A 191 8.02 1.60 -18.62
C LEU A 191 7.43 2.26 -19.87
N LEU A 192 6.68 3.35 -19.72
CA LEU A 192 6.13 4.11 -20.85
C LEU A 192 7.23 4.78 -21.68
N LYS A 193 8.27 5.36 -21.03
CA LYS A 193 9.44 5.89 -21.77
C LYS A 193 10.11 4.84 -22.64
N ARG A 194 10.26 3.60 -22.15
CA ARG A 194 10.83 2.48 -22.93
C ARG A 194 9.98 2.07 -24.13
N GLN A 195 8.69 2.37 -24.08
CA GLN A 195 7.75 2.16 -25.19
C GLN A 195 7.72 3.34 -26.18
N GLY A 196 8.57 4.38 -25.96
CA GLY A 196 8.68 5.54 -26.85
C GLY A 196 7.82 6.74 -26.47
N TYR A 197 7.10 6.69 -25.32
CA TYR A 197 6.30 7.83 -24.87
C TYR A 197 7.17 8.92 -24.22
N SER A 198 6.87 10.18 -24.51
CA SER A 198 7.42 11.33 -23.79
C SER A 198 6.70 11.48 -22.45
N VAL A 199 7.47 11.63 -21.38
CA VAL A 199 6.93 11.84 -20.03
C VAL A 199 7.53 13.11 -19.45
N THR A 200 6.70 14.13 -19.25
CA THR A 200 7.11 15.45 -18.76
C THR A 200 6.35 15.77 -17.47
N PRO A 201 7.04 16.22 -16.41
CA PRO A 201 6.35 16.66 -15.19
C PRO A 201 5.55 17.94 -15.50
N VAL A 202 4.32 18.01 -14.99
CA VAL A 202 3.51 19.23 -14.96
C VAL A 202 3.86 19.97 -13.67
N LYS A 203 4.26 21.23 -13.77
CA LYS A 203 4.55 22.13 -12.65
C LYS A 203 3.33 22.91 -12.24
#